data_14747e560c91fe063744c285690a8f8c
#
_entry.id   14747e560c91fe063744c285690a8f8c
#
_cell.length_a   1.000
_cell.length_b   1.000
_cell.length_c   1.000
_cell.angle_alpha   90.00
_cell.angle_beta   90.00
_cell.angle_gamma   90.00
#
_symmetry.space_group_name_H-M   'P 1'
#
loop_
_entity.id
_entity.type
_entity.pdbx_description
1 polymer ?
#
loop_
_entity_poly.entity_id
_entity_poly.type
_entity_poly.pdbx_seq_one_letter_code
_entity_poly.pdbx_strand_id
1 'polypeptide(L)' 'MAPHSVKSQFGSRLRQLRDERGYSQEELAERAGLLRNYVGGVERGERNVALENIVKLAKALSVTPGDLFSDFSR' A
#
# COMPACT_ATOMS: atom_id res chain seq x y z
N MET A 1 0.19 -10.36 19.33
CA MET A 1 0.69 -9.34 18.46
C MET A 1 1.12 -9.94 17.11
N ALA A 2 0.73 -9.34 16.04
CA ALA A 2 1.01 -9.92 14.74
C ALA A 2 1.69 -8.89 13.83
N PRO A 3 2.91 -8.45 14.19
CA PRO A 3 3.60 -7.46 13.37
C PRO A 3 3.90 -7.98 11.97
N HIS A 4 3.78 -9.30 11.79
CA HIS A 4 4.13 -9.93 10.52
C HIS A 4 2.91 -10.49 9.79
N SER A 5 1.70 -10.00 10.12
CA SER A 5 0.54 -10.41 9.36
C SER A 5 0.69 -9.93 7.91
N VAL A 6 0.02 -10.63 7.01
CA VAL A 6 0.07 -10.27 5.59
C VAL A 6 -0.36 -8.82 5.38
N LYS A 7 -1.43 -8.42 6.06
CA LYS A 7 -1.92 -7.04 5.93
C LYS A 7 -0.88 -6.02 6.41
N SER A 8 -0.24 -6.30 7.53
CA SER A 8 0.78 -5.39 8.07
C SER A 8 2.01 -5.33 7.19
N GLN A 9 2.43 -6.46 6.65
CA GLN A 9 3.58 -6.49 5.75
C GLN A 9 3.28 -5.70 4.47
N PHE A 10 2.11 -5.90 3.90
CA PHE A 10 1.72 -5.17 2.72
C PHE A 10 1.64 -3.67 3.02
N GLY A 11 1.01 -3.32 4.13
CA GLY A 11 0.85 -1.91 4.51
C GLY A 11 2.18 -1.22 4.73
N SER A 12 3.12 -1.88 5.38
CA SER A 12 4.46 -1.33 5.60
C SER A 12 5.19 -1.08 4.30
N ARG A 13 5.08 -2.04 3.37
CA ARG A 13 5.73 -1.89 2.07
C ARG A 13 5.09 -0.75 1.29
N LEU A 14 3.77 -0.66 1.32
CA LEU A 14 3.07 0.42 0.65
C LEU A 14 3.55 1.77 1.18
N ARG A 15 3.64 1.91 2.50
CA ARG A 15 4.10 3.15 3.10
C ARG A 15 5.53 3.47 2.69
N GLN A 16 6.40 2.47 2.66
CA GLN A 16 7.78 2.66 2.25
C GLN A 16 7.86 3.22 0.84
N LEU A 17 7.12 2.62 -0.08
CA LEU A 17 7.13 3.08 -1.47
C LEU A 17 6.52 4.47 -1.60
N ARG A 18 5.47 4.75 -0.82
CA ARG A 18 4.86 6.08 -0.81
C ARG A 18 5.86 7.13 -0.32
N ASP A 19 6.55 6.82 0.77
CA ASP A 19 7.54 7.74 1.34
C ASP A 19 8.67 8.01 0.35
N GLU A 20 9.09 6.97 -0.38
CA GLU A 20 10.15 7.13 -1.37
C GLU A 20 9.75 8.06 -2.50
N ARG A 21 8.45 8.14 -2.80
CA ARG A 21 7.94 9.05 -3.81
C ARG A 21 7.70 10.45 -3.26
N GLY A 22 7.77 10.62 -1.94
CA GLY A 22 7.48 11.90 -1.32
C GLY A 22 5.99 12.22 -1.29
N TYR A 23 5.13 11.22 -1.43
CA TYR A 23 3.69 11.44 -1.43
C TYR A 23 3.12 11.36 -0.02
N SER A 24 2.14 12.22 0.27
CA SER A 24 1.30 12.04 1.45
C SER A 24 0.31 10.91 1.18
N GLN A 25 -0.35 10.44 2.25
CA GLN A 25 -1.42 9.47 2.07
C GLN A 25 -2.53 10.03 1.18
N GLU A 26 -2.83 11.30 1.35
CA GLU A 26 -3.86 11.97 0.57
C GLU A 26 -3.47 12.01 -0.91
N GLU A 27 -2.22 12.35 -1.19
CA GLU A 27 -1.76 12.41 -2.57
C GLU A 27 -1.78 11.03 -3.23
N LEU A 28 -1.32 10.01 -2.51
CA LEU A 28 -1.36 8.66 -3.07
C LEU A 28 -2.80 8.24 -3.35
N ALA A 29 -3.71 8.52 -2.41
CA ALA A 29 -5.10 8.16 -2.59
C ALA A 29 -5.68 8.85 -3.83
N GLU A 30 -5.39 10.14 -3.98
CA GLU A 30 -5.88 10.89 -5.13
C GLU A 30 -5.36 10.30 -6.44
N ARG A 31 -4.07 10.00 -6.49
CA ARG A 31 -3.46 9.43 -7.70
C ARG A 31 -4.00 8.04 -8.01
N ALA A 32 -4.37 7.29 -6.98
CA ALA A 32 -4.87 5.93 -7.16
C ALA A 32 -6.39 5.89 -7.35
N GLY A 33 -7.09 7.03 -7.18
CA GLY A 33 -8.54 7.04 -7.25
C GLY A 33 -9.18 6.37 -6.05
N LEU A 34 -8.56 6.47 -4.89
CA LEU A 34 -9.04 5.85 -3.65
C LEU A 34 -9.24 6.93 -2.59
N LEU A 35 -9.88 6.55 -1.49
CA LEU A 35 -10.08 7.47 -0.38
C LEU A 35 -8.86 7.46 0.53
N ARG A 36 -8.55 8.63 1.10
CA ARG A 36 -7.38 8.76 1.98
C ARG A 36 -7.45 7.81 3.17
N ASN A 37 -8.62 7.71 3.82
CA ASN A 37 -8.73 6.85 4.99
C ASN A 37 -8.62 5.38 4.63
N TYR A 38 -8.95 5.01 3.40
CA TYR A 38 -8.70 3.65 2.94
C TYR A 38 -7.20 3.38 2.85
N VAL A 39 -6.45 4.30 2.23
CA VAL A 39 -4.99 4.16 2.12
C VAL A 39 -4.37 4.08 3.51
N GLY A 40 -4.81 4.95 4.44
CA GLY A 40 -4.32 4.92 5.80
C GLY A 40 -4.59 3.58 6.48
N GLY A 41 -5.81 3.05 6.30
CA GLY A 41 -6.16 1.75 6.86
C GLY A 41 -5.33 0.62 6.31
N VAL A 42 -5.04 0.67 5.00
CA VAL A 42 -4.18 -0.34 4.39
C VAL A 42 -2.77 -0.27 5.00
N GLU A 43 -2.23 0.93 5.15
CA GLU A 43 -0.89 1.08 5.69
C GLU A 43 -0.78 0.59 7.14
N ARG A 44 -1.87 0.71 7.89
CA ARG A 44 -1.89 0.23 9.28
C ARG A 44 -2.17 -1.26 9.40
N GLY A 45 -2.39 -1.93 8.28
CA GLY A 45 -2.68 -3.37 8.30
C GLY A 45 -4.10 -3.68 8.71
N GLU A 46 -5.03 -2.73 8.55
CA GLU A 46 -6.41 -2.89 8.99
C GLU A 46 -7.35 -3.35 7.88
N ARG A 47 -6.89 -3.28 6.63
CA ARG A 47 -7.73 -3.59 5.48
C ARG A 47 -7.17 -4.75 4.68
N ASN A 48 -8.07 -5.58 4.20
CA ASN A 48 -7.73 -6.62 3.25
C ASN A 48 -7.90 -6.02 1.85
N VAL A 49 -6.78 -5.73 1.19
CA VAL A 49 -6.79 -4.93 -0.04
C VAL A 49 -7.33 -5.74 -1.20
N ALA A 50 -8.31 -5.17 -1.90
CA ALA A 50 -8.85 -5.81 -3.09
C ALA A 50 -7.79 -5.82 -4.19
N LEU A 51 -7.83 -6.86 -5.02
CA LEU A 51 -6.86 -7.03 -6.10
C LEU A 51 -6.80 -5.80 -7.00
N GLU A 52 -7.96 -5.26 -7.36
CA GLU A 52 -8.00 -4.10 -8.24
C GLU A 52 -7.33 -2.89 -7.61
N ASN A 53 -7.47 -2.74 -6.29
CA ASN A 53 -6.85 -1.61 -5.59
C ASN A 53 -5.36 -1.77 -5.48
N ILE A 54 -4.86 -3.01 -5.40
CA ILE A 54 -3.43 -3.26 -5.44
C ILE A 54 -2.84 -2.74 -6.75
N VAL A 55 -3.52 -3.01 -7.85
CA VAL A 55 -3.06 -2.55 -9.16
C VAL A 55 -3.12 -1.03 -9.24
N LYS A 56 -4.18 -0.42 -8.72
CA LYS A 56 -4.31 1.04 -8.72
C LYS A 56 -3.19 1.69 -7.92
N LEU A 57 -2.87 1.12 -6.76
CA LEU A 57 -1.79 1.65 -5.92
C LEU A 57 -0.43 1.51 -6.61
N ALA A 58 -0.19 0.36 -7.24
CA ALA A 58 1.07 0.15 -7.95
C ALA A 58 1.24 1.17 -9.07
N LYS A 59 0.19 1.39 -9.85
CA LYS A 59 0.25 2.36 -10.94
C LYS A 59 0.49 3.77 -10.42
N ALA A 60 -0.18 4.14 -9.34
CA ALA A 60 -0.02 5.47 -8.76
C ALA A 60 1.41 5.70 -8.26
N LEU A 61 2.07 4.63 -7.82
CA LEU A 61 3.45 4.68 -7.35
C LEU A 61 4.47 4.46 -8.46
N SER A 62 4.03 4.15 -9.67
CA SER A 62 4.89 3.82 -10.80
C SER A 62 5.78 2.62 -10.50
N VAL A 63 5.19 1.61 -9.85
CA VAL A 63 5.88 0.35 -9.57
C VAL A 63 4.99 -0.78 -10.07
N THR A 64 5.53 -1.99 -10.07
CA THR A 64 4.74 -3.17 -10.41
C THR A 64 3.98 -3.65 -9.18
N PRO A 65 2.87 -4.37 -9.35
CA PRO A 65 2.22 -5.00 -8.20
C PRO A 65 3.17 -5.91 -7.42
N GLY A 66 4.10 -6.57 -8.12
CA GLY A 66 5.09 -7.42 -7.46
C GLY A 66 5.96 -6.66 -6.48
N ASP A 67 6.25 -5.38 -6.78
CA ASP A 67 7.05 -4.56 -5.87
C ASP A 67 6.38 -4.38 -4.52
N LEU A 68 5.04 -4.39 -4.49
CA LEU A 68 4.29 -4.25 -3.24
C LEU A 68 4.41 -5.50 -2.36
N PHE A 69 4.84 -6.61 -2.93
CA PHE A 69 4.97 -7.87 -2.20
C PHE A 69 6.43 -8.28 -1.99
N SER A 70 7.38 -7.41 -2.32
CA SER A 70 8.79 -7.81 -2.33
C SER A 70 9.35 -8.10 -0.94
N ASP A 71 8.70 -7.60 0.11
CA ASP A 71 9.17 -7.81 1.49
C ASP A 71 8.59 -9.07 2.12
N PHE A 72 7.78 -9.81 1.40
CA PHE A 72 7.16 -11.01 1.95
C PHE A 72 8.19 -12.12 1.99
N SER A 73 8.35 -12.74 3.16
CA SER A 73 9.22 -13.90 3.27
C SER A 73 8.44 -15.17 2.91
N ARG A 74 9.19 -16.15 2.53
CA ARG A 74 8.63 -17.46 2.17
C ARG A 74 8.35 -18.31 3.37
#